data_4de017748d29dc081ceed5f7f61e9d56
#
_entry.id   4de017748d29dc081ceed5f7f61e9d56
#
_cell.length_a   1.000
_cell.length_b   1.000
_cell.length_c   1.000
_cell.angle_alpha   90.00
_cell.angle_beta   90.00
_cell.angle_gamma   90.00
#
_symmetry.space_group_name_H-M   'P 1'
#
loop_
_entity.id
_entity.type
_entity.pdbx_description
1 polymer ?
#
loop_
_entity_poly.entity_id
_entity_poly.type
_entity_poly.pdbx_seq_one_letter_code
_entity_poly.pdbx_strand_id
1 'polypeptide(L)'
;MPPRLSIRDLAAQIGVSHTTVSLALRNSPRITPGVRKQVQKAARQAGYHADPTVSNLMARLRTIRTTAVRETLGFITAWPTRNGWRDAPNHVRFFDGAARRAREAGYVFEEFWLKEAGMTSRRMSRILRARGIRGLVLCSLPNVGGRLALEWKHFACVAKGLTVQHPPVHRVVSSHYEDMHLVLEQLARRKYHRMGLVLGEALSARVDRAWLASYLLHQNDVPKGDRVPPLITCTPAAQKDFARWFSTHRPDVLLFSEQQVRAWLDSLGLSVPGSVGLVHLDWSPDLAPLAGLDSDPEMLGEAAIDLLIGQLQANELGIPKHEKIVAVRGHWVAGKSVRGRCLLIYWKAK
;
A
#
# COMPACT_ATOMS: atom_id res chain seq x y z
N MET A 1 21.37 19.54 -33.14
CA MET A 1 21.25 18.36 -32.28
C MET A 1 21.70 17.13 -33.07
N PRO A 2 22.62 16.30 -32.59
CA PRO A 2 22.95 15.06 -33.28
C PRO A 2 21.69 14.18 -33.40
N PRO A 3 21.54 13.43 -34.51
CA PRO A 3 20.36 12.56 -34.70
C PRO A 3 20.27 11.53 -33.57
N ARG A 4 19.10 11.37 -32.98
CA ARG A 4 18.85 10.35 -31.94
C ARG A 4 19.04 8.97 -32.58
N LEU A 5 19.92 8.17 -31.98
CA LEU A 5 20.17 6.81 -32.42
C LEU A 5 18.88 5.98 -32.37
N SER A 6 18.52 5.35 -33.48
CA SER A 6 17.33 4.48 -33.54
C SER A 6 17.67 3.04 -33.20
N ILE A 7 16.65 2.22 -32.90
CA ILE A 7 16.83 0.77 -32.73
C ILE A 7 17.44 0.12 -33.97
N ARG A 8 17.15 0.64 -35.17
CA ARG A 8 17.70 0.14 -36.42
C ARG A 8 19.20 0.43 -36.54
N ASP A 9 19.62 1.62 -36.15
CA ASP A 9 21.05 2.00 -36.15
C ASP A 9 21.84 1.15 -35.15
N LEU A 10 21.26 0.94 -33.95
CA LEU A 10 21.85 0.08 -32.94
C LEU A 10 21.95 -1.38 -33.44
N ALA A 11 20.92 -1.86 -34.13
CA ALA A 11 20.87 -3.19 -34.71
C ALA A 11 21.97 -3.39 -35.78
N ALA A 12 22.15 -2.37 -36.63
CA ALA A 12 23.21 -2.36 -37.64
C ALA A 12 24.63 -2.38 -37.02
N GLN A 13 24.84 -1.59 -35.94
CA GLN A 13 26.12 -1.58 -35.23
C GLN A 13 26.50 -2.91 -34.58
N ILE A 14 25.52 -3.67 -34.12
CA ILE A 14 25.74 -4.94 -33.38
C ILE A 14 25.67 -6.16 -34.32
N GLY A 15 25.20 -5.98 -35.56
CA GLY A 15 25.03 -7.08 -36.51
C GLY A 15 23.86 -8.04 -36.21
N VAL A 16 22.81 -7.52 -35.57
CA VAL A 16 21.59 -8.31 -35.21
C VAL A 16 20.32 -7.64 -35.75
N SER A 17 19.23 -8.39 -35.81
CA SER A 17 17.95 -7.82 -36.26
C SER A 17 17.42 -6.77 -35.27
N HIS A 18 16.69 -5.76 -35.76
CA HIS A 18 16.01 -4.77 -34.92
C HIS A 18 15.03 -5.41 -33.91
N THR A 19 14.44 -6.55 -34.27
CA THR A 19 13.60 -7.36 -33.38
C THR A 19 14.42 -7.95 -32.23
N THR A 20 15.63 -8.46 -32.52
CA THR A 20 16.55 -8.96 -31.50
C THR A 20 16.95 -7.86 -30.51
N VAL A 21 17.30 -6.67 -31.02
CA VAL A 21 17.62 -5.51 -30.17
C VAL A 21 16.42 -5.15 -29.29
N SER A 22 15.24 -5.01 -29.87
CA SER A 22 14.01 -4.68 -29.14
C SER A 22 13.68 -5.71 -28.04
N LEU A 23 13.85 -6.99 -28.31
CA LEU A 23 13.62 -8.07 -27.34
C LEU A 23 14.70 -8.11 -26.25
N ALA A 24 15.98 -7.86 -26.61
CA ALA A 24 17.09 -7.85 -25.67
C ALA A 24 17.02 -6.68 -24.69
N LEU A 25 16.64 -5.48 -25.16
CA LEU A 25 16.44 -4.31 -24.32
C LEU A 25 15.29 -4.46 -23.33
N ARG A 26 14.27 -5.26 -23.67
CA ARG A 26 13.12 -5.61 -22.81
C ARG A 26 13.31 -6.87 -21.97
N ASN A 27 14.54 -7.37 -21.85
CA ASN A 27 14.85 -8.59 -21.09
C ASN A 27 14.07 -9.84 -21.52
N SER A 28 13.64 -9.92 -22.78
CA SER A 28 12.83 -11.05 -23.26
C SER A 28 13.55 -12.39 -23.07
N PRO A 29 12.89 -13.44 -22.55
CA PRO A 29 13.48 -14.77 -22.41
C PRO A 29 13.77 -15.46 -23.76
N ARG A 30 13.21 -14.93 -24.85
CA ARG A 30 13.47 -15.43 -26.21
C ARG A 30 14.89 -15.12 -26.72
N ILE A 31 15.63 -14.27 -25.99
CA ILE A 31 17.01 -13.89 -26.33
C ILE A 31 17.97 -14.50 -25.32
N THR A 32 19.02 -15.15 -25.84
CA THR A 32 20.05 -15.77 -25.00
C THR A 32 20.72 -14.73 -24.08
N PRO A 33 21.18 -15.12 -22.87
CA PRO A 33 21.82 -14.21 -21.94
C PRO A 33 23.04 -13.49 -22.52
N GLY A 34 23.82 -14.15 -23.38
CA GLY A 34 24.99 -13.58 -24.05
C GLY A 34 24.63 -12.43 -24.98
N VAL A 35 23.71 -12.65 -25.91
CA VAL A 35 23.22 -11.63 -26.86
C VAL A 35 22.54 -10.49 -26.12
N ARG A 36 21.79 -10.78 -25.06
CA ARG A 36 21.15 -9.74 -24.22
C ARG A 36 22.17 -8.80 -23.58
N LYS A 37 23.21 -9.36 -22.95
CA LYS A 37 24.30 -8.57 -22.35
C LYS A 37 25.04 -7.73 -23.39
N GLN A 38 25.32 -8.29 -24.55
CA GLN A 38 25.99 -7.59 -25.66
C GLN A 38 25.16 -6.39 -26.14
N VAL A 39 23.87 -6.58 -26.41
CA VAL A 39 22.96 -5.52 -26.85
C VAL A 39 22.81 -4.44 -25.79
N GLN A 40 22.63 -4.79 -24.53
CA GLN A 40 22.48 -3.83 -23.43
C GLN A 40 23.77 -3.01 -23.16
N LYS A 41 24.93 -3.65 -23.35
CA LYS A 41 26.24 -2.95 -23.25
C LYS A 41 26.39 -1.94 -24.39
N ALA A 42 26.13 -2.34 -25.62
CA ALA A 42 26.20 -1.48 -26.78
C ALA A 42 25.20 -0.32 -26.71
N ALA A 43 23.97 -0.56 -26.26
CA ALA A 43 22.97 0.50 -26.05
C ALA A 43 23.43 1.55 -25.05
N ARG A 44 24.03 1.12 -23.92
CA ARG A 44 24.60 2.07 -22.92
C ARG A 44 25.77 2.85 -23.48
N GLN A 45 26.67 2.20 -24.21
CA GLN A 45 27.85 2.87 -24.82
C GLN A 45 27.46 3.87 -25.90
N ALA A 46 26.39 3.57 -26.65
CA ALA A 46 25.85 4.43 -27.70
C ALA A 46 24.89 5.52 -27.16
N GLY A 47 24.66 5.61 -25.84
CA GLY A 47 23.73 6.56 -25.24
C GLY A 47 22.27 6.35 -25.69
N TYR A 48 21.90 5.14 -26.11
CA TYR A 48 20.54 4.85 -26.53
C TYR A 48 19.60 4.77 -25.32
N HIS A 49 18.58 5.61 -25.31
CA HIS A 49 17.46 5.56 -24.38
C HIS A 49 16.18 5.24 -25.16
N ALA A 50 15.44 4.23 -24.71
CA ALA A 50 14.13 3.94 -25.28
C ALA A 50 13.22 5.18 -25.15
N ASP A 51 12.59 5.58 -26.26
CA ASP A 51 11.67 6.73 -26.24
C ASP A 51 10.41 6.36 -25.42
N PRO A 52 10.13 7.09 -24.32
CA PRO A 52 8.95 6.83 -23.51
C PRO A 52 7.66 6.96 -24.32
N THR A 53 7.61 7.85 -25.32
CA THR A 53 6.45 8.09 -26.18
C THR A 53 6.17 6.89 -27.06
N VAL A 54 7.21 6.29 -27.65
CA VAL A 54 7.09 5.06 -28.46
C VAL A 54 6.67 3.87 -27.57
N SER A 55 7.24 3.78 -26.37
CA SER A 55 6.87 2.74 -25.40
C SER A 55 5.41 2.84 -25.00
N ASN A 56 4.92 4.05 -24.72
CA ASN A 56 3.51 4.34 -24.43
C ASN A 56 2.60 4.08 -25.62
N LEU A 57 3.02 4.45 -26.85
CA LEU A 57 2.27 4.18 -28.06
C LEU A 57 2.11 2.67 -28.31
N MET A 58 3.19 1.91 -28.12
CA MET A 58 3.15 0.45 -28.24
C MET A 58 2.33 -0.22 -27.13
N ALA A 59 2.26 0.38 -25.95
CA ALA A 59 1.34 -0.04 -24.90
C ALA A 59 -0.12 0.22 -25.31
N ARG A 60 -0.43 1.40 -25.88
CA ARG A 60 -1.77 1.75 -26.39
C ARG A 60 -2.19 0.90 -27.58
N LEU A 61 -1.30 0.60 -28.52
CA LEU A 61 -1.57 -0.28 -29.66
C LEU A 61 -1.91 -1.71 -29.26
N ARG A 62 -1.35 -2.18 -28.14
CA ARG A 62 -1.75 -3.48 -27.54
C ARG A 62 -3.16 -3.45 -26.99
N THR A 63 -3.60 -2.34 -26.41
CA THR A 63 -4.98 -2.13 -25.91
C THR A 63 -5.99 -2.02 -27.06
N ILE A 64 -5.59 -1.52 -28.23
CA ILE A 64 -6.47 -1.33 -29.39
C ILE A 64 -6.63 -2.61 -30.23
N ARG A 65 -5.68 -3.55 -30.18
CA ARG A 65 -5.77 -4.86 -30.86
C ARG A 65 -6.61 -5.87 -30.05
N THR A 66 -7.84 -5.53 -29.74
CA THR A 66 -8.69 -6.33 -28.88
C THR A 66 -9.84 -7.02 -29.58
N THR A 67 -9.57 -8.24 -29.99
CA THR A 67 -10.41 -9.39 -29.66
C THR A 67 -9.55 -10.50 -29.03
N ALA A 68 -8.47 -10.14 -28.36
CA ALA A 68 -7.48 -11.06 -27.78
C ALA A 68 -7.74 -11.29 -26.29
N VAL A 69 -7.57 -12.51 -25.86
CA VAL A 69 -7.54 -13.00 -24.48
C VAL A 69 -6.91 -11.94 -23.57
N ARG A 70 -7.70 -11.35 -22.66
CA ARG A 70 -7.18 -10.41 -21.66
C ARG A 70 -6.22 -11.17 -20.74
N GLU A 71 -4.99 -10.66 -20.60
CA GLU A 71 -4.05 -11.22 -19.61
C GLU A 71 -4.61 -11.05 -18.21
N THR A 72 -4.40 -12.06 -17.36
CA THR A 72 -4.89 -12.06 -15.98
C THR A 72 -3.74 -11.73 -15.03
N LEU A 73 -4.02 -10.85 -14.04
CA LEU A 73 -3.19 -10.61 -12.86
C LEU A 73 -3.81 -11.34 -11.67
N GLY A 74 -2.97 -11.93 -10.82
CA GLY A 74 -3.42 -12.69 -9.66
C GLY A 74 -3.39 -11.87 -8.37
N PHE A 75 -4.47 -11.91 -7.59
CA PHE A 75 -4.49 -11.45 -6.21
C PHE A 75 -4.34 -12.65 -5.28
N ILE A 76 -3.20 -12.75 -4.61
CA ILE A 76 -2.85 -13.89 -3.78
C ILE A 76 -3.23 -13.63 -2.34
N THR A 77 -4.11 -14.48 -1.78
CA THR A 77 -4.50 -14.44 -0.38
C THR A 77 -4.07 -15.70 0.36
N ALA A 78 -3.77 -15.57 1.67
CA ALA A 78 -3.37 -16.68 2.52
C ALA A 78 -3.98 -16.57 3.93
N TRP A 79 -5.18 -16.02 4.01
CA TRP A 79 -5.96 -15.94 5.24
C TRP A 79 -6.50 -17.31 5.64
N PRO A 80 -6.81 -17.54 6.93
CA PRO A 80 -7.32 -18.82 7.40
C PRO A 80 -8.59 -19.29 6.67
N THR A 81 -9.48 -18.36 6.33
CA THR A 81 -10.65 -18.60 5.48
C THR A 81 -10.51 -17.86 4.15
N ARG A 82 -11.18 -18.33 3.11
CA ARG A 82 -11.15 -17.74 1.77
C ARG A 82 -11.55 -16.25 1.79
N ASN A 83 -12.53 -15.91 2.59
CA ASN A 83 -13.09 -14.55 2.66
C ASN A 83 -12.55 -13.72 3.83
N GLY A 84 -11.71 -14.26 4.71
CA GLY A 84 -11.29 -13.58 5.93
C GLY A 84 -10.59 -12.21 5.70
N TRP A 85 -9.95 -12.03 4.56
CA TRP A 85 -9.38 -10.74 4.22
C TRP A 85 -10.44 -9.64 3.96
N ARG A 86 -11.68 -10.05 3.64
CA ARG A 86 -12.81 -9.14 3.40
C ARG A 86 -13.46 -8.61 4.68
N ASP A 87 -13.12 -9.19 5.83
CA ASP A 87 -13.62 -8.71 7.13
C ASP A 87 -13.06 -7.31 7.47
N ALA A 88 -11.99 -6.87 6.80
CA ALA A 88 -11.46 -5.52 6.92
C ALA A 88 -11.87 -4.67 5.69
N PRO A 89 -12.75 -3.66 5.84
CA PRO A 89 -13.27 -2.85 4.74
C PRO A 89 -12.17 -2.25 3.84
N ASN A 90 -11.07 -1.79 4.43
CA ASN A 90 -9.94 -1.22 3.70
C ASN A 90 -9.14 -2.25 2.87
N HIS A 91 -9.31 -3.54 3.10
CA HIS A 91 -8.79 -4.57 2.19
C HIS A 91 -9.67 -4.72 0.95
N VAL A 92 -10.99 -4.63 1.13
CA VAL A 92 -11.96 -4.68 0.01
C VAL A 92 -11.76 -3.47 -0.89
N ARG A 93 -11.68 -2.28 -0.32
CA ARG A 93 -11.42 -1.03 -1.04
C ARG A 93 -10.12 -1.10 -1.84
N PHE A 94 -9.05 -1.65 -1.26
CA PHE A 94 -7.79 -1.90 -1.98
C PHE A 94 -7.99 -2.82 -3.18
N PHE A 95 -8.69 -3.93 -3.00
CA PHE A 95 -8.97 -4.88 -4.08
C PHE A 95 -9.76 -4.22 -5.20
N ASP A 96 -10.76 -3.41 -4.86
CA ASP A 96 -11.62 -2.72 -5.82
C ASP A 96 -10.83 -1.69 -6.64
N GLY A 97 -9.95 -0.90 -5.99
CA GLY A 97 -9.03 0.01 -6.66
C GLY A 97 -8.08 -0.73 -7.62
N ALA A 98 -7.47 -1.81 -7.15
CA ALA A 98 -6.61 -2.65 -7.97
C ALA A 98 -7.35 -3.27 -9.16
N ALA A 99 -8.57 -3.81 -8.95
CA ALA A 99 -9.38 -4.42 -10.00
C ALA A 99 -9.83 -3.39 -11.05
N ARG A 100 -10.21 -2.18 -10.60
CA ARG A 100 -10.53 -1.07 -11.50
C ARG A 100 -9.33 -0.70 -12.36
N ARG A 101 -8.17 -0.47 -11.75
CA ARG A 101 -6.94 -0.08 -12.47
C ARG A 101 -6.45 -1.16 -13.42
N ALA A 102 -6.50 -2.44 -13.02
CA ALA A 102 -6.17 -3.57 -13.89
C ALA A 102 -7.08 -3.59 -15.14
N ARG A 103 -8.39 -3.39 -14.97
CA ARG A 103 -9.36 -3.36 -16.07
C ARG A 103 -9.08 -2.20 -17.04
N GLU A 104 -8.78 -1.01 -16.53
CA GLU A 104 -8.39 0.15 -17.33
C GLU A 104 -7.13 -0.10 -18.15
N ALA A 105 -6.18 -0.84 -17.57
CA ALA A 105 -4.95 -1.26 -18.25
C ALA A 105 -5.13 -2.48 -19.19
N GLY A 106 -6.34 -3.03 -19.31
CA GLY A 106 -6.65 -4.15 -20.20
C GLY A 106 -6.42 -5.53 -19.60
N TYR A 107 -6.27 -5.64 -18.28
CA TYR A 107 -6.09 -6.90 -17.56
C TYR A 107 -7.38 -7.34 -16.86
N VAL A 108 -7.47 -8.64 -16.56
CA VAL A 108 -8.41 -9.22 -15.60
C VAL A 108 -7.68 -9.36 -14.27
N PHE A 109 -8.36 -9.12 -13.15
CA PHE A 109 -7.79 -9.28 -11.80
C PHE A 109 -8.56 -10.34 -11.05
N GLU A 110 -7.90 -11.44 -10.68
CA GLU A 110 -8.54 -12.62 -10.08
C GLU A 110 -7.89 -13.03 -8.77
N GLU A 111 -8.71 -13.50 -7.84
CA GLU A 111 -8.30 -13.97 -6.52
C GLU A 111 -7.85 -15.45 -6.55
N PHE A 112 -6.73 -15.73 -5.86
CA PHE A 112 -6.18 -17.07 -5.64
C PHE A 112 -5.90 -17.27 -4.15
N TRP A 113 -6.56 -18.25 -3.55
CA TRP A 113 -6.42 -18.54 -2.13
C TRP A 113 -5.45 -19.70 -1.88
N LEU A 114 -4.37 -19.41 -1.14
CA LEU A 114 -3.29 -20.39 -0.89
C LEU A 114 -3.62 -21.42 0.19
N LYS A 115 -4.65 -21.20 1.01
CA LYS A 115 -5.04 -22.09 2.12
C LYS A 115 -6.17 -23.05 1.75
N GLU A 116 -6.52 -23.17 0.48
CA GLU A 116 -7.50 -24.14 0.01
C GLU A 116 -7.05 -25.58 0.33
N ALA A 117 -7.99 -26.45 0.71
CA ALA A 117 -7.68 -27.84 1.05
C ALA A 117 -6.94 -28.56 -0.10
N GLY A 118 -5.82 -29.18 0.20
CA GLY A 118 -4.98 -29.87 -0.79
C GLY A 118 -4.19 -28.92 -1.72
N MET A 119 -4.22 -27.60 -1.50
CA MET A 119 -3.40 -26.65 -2.24
C MET A 119 -1.99 -26.62 -1.66
N THR A 120 -1.00 -26.82 -2.54
CA THR A 120 0.42 -26.63 -2.22
C THR A 120 1.00 -25.48 -3.03
N SER A 121 2.08 -24.89 -2.56
CA SER A 121 2.81 -23.82 -3.27
C SER A 121 3.17 -24.23 -4.70
N ARG A 122 3.60 -25.48 -4.89
CA ARG A 122 3.94 -26.03 -6.21
C ARG A 122 2.72 -26.17 -7.10
N ARG A 123 1.59 -26.63 -6.55
CA ARG A 123 0.32 -26.76 -7.28
C ARG A 123 -0.20 -25.39 -7.71
N MET A 124 -0.21 -24.41 -6.81
CA MET A 124 -0.62 -23.04 -7.14
C MET A 124 0.28 -22.44 -8.22
N SER A 125 1.61 -22.54 -8.08
CA SER A 125 2.54 -22.05 -9.10
C SER A 125 2.29 -22.66 -10.48
N ARG A 126 1.98 -23.96 -10.54
CA ARG A 126 1.62 -24.65 -11.79
C ARG A 126 0.30 -24.13 -12.38
N ILE A 127 -0.73 -23.92 -11.55
CA ILE A 127 -2.02 -23.36 -11.98
C ILE A 127 -1.82 -21.97 -12.57
N LEU A 128 -1.15 -21.07 -11.86
CA LEU A 128 -0.88 -19.70 -12.31
C LEU A 128 -0.14 -19.69 -13.65
N ARG A 129 0.90 -20.52 -13.79
CA ARG A 129 1.68 -20.64 -15.02
C ARG A 129 0.87 -21.20 -16.19
N ALA A 130 0.08 -22.26 -15.95
CA ALA A 130 -0.77 -22.87 -16.98
C ALA A 130 -1.83 -21.89 -17.50
N ARG A 131 -2.28 -20.96 -16.65
CA ARG A 131 -3.20 -19.88 -17.03
C ARG A 131 -2.51 -18.64 -17.61
N GLY A 132 -1.19 -18.65 -17.78
CA GLY A 132 -0.41 -17.54 -18.32
C GLY A 132 -0.29 -16.34 -17.36
N ILE A 133 -0.62 -16.50 -16.08
CA ILE A 133 -0.55 -15.43 -15.08
C ILE A 133 0.91 -15.21 -14.69
N ARG A 134 1.40 -14.00 -14.91
CA ARG A 134 2.79 -13.62 -14.64
C ARG A 134 2.92 -12.51 -13.61
N GLY A 135 1.86 -11.76 -13.33
CA GLY A 135 1.82 -10.67 -12.38
C GLY A 135 0.96 -11.02 -11.16
N LEU A 136 1.51 -10.81 -9.96
CA LEU A 136 0.85 -11.14 -8.69
C LEU A 136 0.88 -9.96 -7.73
N VAL A 137 -0.29 -9.63 -7.16
CA VAL A 137 -0.41 -8.78 -5.99
C VAL A 137 -0.60 -9.67 -4.76
N LEU A 138 0.27 -9.54 -3.78
CA LEU A 138 0.22 -10.31 -2.53
C LEU A 138 -0.57 -9.52 -1.48
N CYS A 139 -1.69 -10.08 -1.06
CA CYS A 139 -2.52 -9.50 0.02
C CYS A 139 -1.73 -9.46 1.33
N SER A 140 -2.04 -8.47 2.19
CA SER A 140 -1.55 -8.46 3.56
C SER A 140 -1.94 -9.76 4.28
N LEU A 141 -1.03 -10.30 5.07
CA LEU A 141 -1.29 -11.47 5.91
C LEU A 141 -1.92 -11.06 7.25
N PRO A 142 -2.65 -11.95 7.92
CA PRO A 142 -3.22 -11.65 9.22
C PRO A 142 -2.17 -11.30 10.28
N ASN A 143 -0.98 -11.92 10.21
CA ASN A 143 0.12 -11.70 11.14
C ASN A 143 1.35 -11.09 10.45
N VAL A 144 2.17 -10.36 11.21
CA VAL A 144 3.46 -9.83 10.78
C VAL A 144 4.49 -10.97 10.64
N GLY A 145 5.51 -10.76 9.82
CA GLY A 145 6.58 -11.77 9.63
C GLY A 145 6.18 -12.92 8.72
N GLY A 146 5.08 -12.77 8.00
CA GLY A 146 4.51 -13.83 7.19
C GLY A 146 5.39 -14.24 6.01
N ARG A 147 5.31 -15.53 5.69
CA ARG A 147 6.02 -16.15 4.57
C ARG A 147 5.02 -16.72 3.59
N LEU A 148 5.23 -16.42 2.32
CA LEU A 148 4.54 -17.05 1.21
C LEU A 148 5.56 -17.83 0.37
N ALA A 149 5.12 -18.94 -0.18
CA ALA A 149 5.99 -19.78 -1.01
C ALA A 149 5.30 -20.06 -2.37
N LEU A 150 5.96 -19.62 -3.42
CA LEU A 150 5.62 -19.94 -4.82
C LEU A 150 6.94 -20.11 -5.60
N GLU A 151 6.86 -20.54 -6.84
CA GLU A 151 8.02 -20.57 -7.75
C GLU A 151 8.30 -19.16 -8.31
N TRP A 152 8.77 -18.26 -7.44
CA TRP A 152 8.87 -16.81 -7.66
C TRP A 152 9.53 -16.40 -8.96
N LYS A 153 10.52 -17.15 -9.45
CA LYS A 153 11.25 -16.90 -10.71
C LYS A 153 10.37 -16.70 -11.95
N HIS A 154 9.10 -17.07 -11.86
CA HIS A 154 8.14 -16.99 -12.96
C HIS A 154 7.20 -15.78 -12.86
N PHE A 155 7.22 -15.05 -11.76
CA PHE A 155 6.24 -14.02 -11.46
C PHE A 155 6.89 -12.66 -11.16
N ALA A 156 6.28 -11.59 -11.64
CA ALA A 156 6.43 -10.25 -11.10
C ALA A 156 5.51 -10.12 -9.89
N CYS A 157 5.98 -9.52 -8.80
CA CYS A 157 5.22 -9.49 -7.56
C CYS A 157 5.26 -8.13 -6.86
N VAL A 158 4.09 -7.71 -6.34
CA VAL A 158 3.95 -6.54 -5.48
C VAL A 158 3.17 -6.94 -4.23
N ALA A 159 3.72 -6.65 -3.04
CA ALA A 159 3.03 -6.90 -1.77
C ALA A 159 2.27 -5.66 -1.30
N LYS A 160 1.07 -5.87 -0.71
CA LYS A 160 0.34 -4.85 0.05
C LYS A 160 0.86 -4.81 1.48
N GLY A 161 1.29 -3.63 1.94
CA GLY A 161 1.72 -3.40 3.32
C GLY A 161 3.02 -4.12 3.70
N LEU A 162 3.22 -4.33 5.00
CA LEU A 162 4.48 -4.78 5.60
C LEU A 162 4.40 -6.20 6.19
N THR A 163 3.25 -6.87 6.12
CA THR A 163 3.04 -8.17 6.76
C THR A 163 3.68 -9.35 6.03
N VAL A 164 3.84 -9.25 4.68
CA VAL A 164 4.60 -10.22 3.89
C VAL A 164 6.07 -9.83 3.93
N GLN A 165 6.89 -10.54 4.71
CA GLN A 165 8.34 -10.30 4.80
C GLN A 165 9.14 -11.20 3.87
N HIS A 166 8.62 -12.38 3.56
CA HIS A 166 9.25 -13.31 2.63
C HIS A 166 8.25 -13.81 1.59
N PRO A 167 8.57 -13.67 0.30
CA PRO A 167 9.82 -13.13 -0.28
C PRO A 167 9.90 -11.59 -0.14
N PRO A 168 11.12 -11.03 -0.16
CA PRO A 168 11.32 -9.58 -0.27
C PRO A 168 11.00 -9.15 -1.70
N VAL A 169 9.79 -8.62 -1.91
CA VAL A 169 9.28 -8.13 -3.20
C VAL A 169 8.95 -6.66 -3.11
N HIS A 170 8.79 -6.00 -4.24
CA HIS A 170 8.29 -4.64 -4.28
C HIS A 170 6.97 -4.53 -3.52
N ARG A 171 6.71 -3.39 -2.91
CA ARG A 171 5.50 -3.20 -2.12
C ARG A 171 4.89 -1.82 -2.25
N VAL A 172 3.60 -1.75 -1.95
CA VAL A 172 2.88 -0.52 -1.73
C VAL A 172 2.45 -0.43 -0.27
N VAL A 173 2.60 0.74 0.34
CA VAL A 173 2.30 0.97 1.76
C VAL A 173 1.58 2.29 1.95
N SER A 174 0.76 2.42 2.99
CA SER A 174 0.27 3.73 3.43
C SER A 174 1.39 4.49 4.14
N SER A 175 1.45 5.81 3.99
CA SER A 175 2.49 6.66 4.59
C SER A 175 2.20 6.93 6.06
N HIS A 176 2.08 5.88 6.87
CA HIS A 176 1.59 5.92 8.25
C HIS A 176 2.26 6.97 9.14
N TYR A 177 3.55 7.25 8.93
CA TYR A 177 4.26 8.28 9.68
C TYR A 177 3.74 9.68 9.36
N GLU A 178 3.64 10.01 8.06
CA GLU A 178 3.14 11.31 7.60
C GLU A 178 1.64 11.47 7.85
N ASP A 179 0.89 10.37 7.76
CA ASP A 179 -0.54 10.32 8.02
C ASP A 179 -0.85 10.65 9.49
N MET A 180 -0.04 10.12 10.43
CA MET A 180 -0.16 10.49 11.85
C MET A 180 0.16 11.97 12.06
N HIS A 181 1.20 12.49 11.39
CA HIS A 181 1.54 13.90 11.46
C HIS A 181 0.39 14.78 10.97
N LEU A 182 -0.24 14.43 9.85
CA LEU A 182 -1.42 15.10 9.32
C LEU A 182 -2.56 15.13 10.36
N VAL A 183 -2.84 14.00 11.02
CA VAL A 183 -3.90 13.92 12.05
C VAL A 183 -3.58 14.85 13.23
N LEU A 184 -2.35 14.81 13.74
CA LEU A 184 -1.92 15.65 14.86
C LEU A 184 -2.03 17.16 14.53
N GLU A 185 -1.64 17.56 13.31
CA GLU A 185 -1.85 18.93 12.84
C GLU A 185 -3.34 19.33 12.79
N GLN A 186 -4.20 18.44 12.27
CA GLN A 186 -5.64 18.71 12.18
C GLN A 186 -6.26 18.90 13.57
N LEU A 187 -5.77 18.17 14.56
CA LEU A 187 -6.21 18.29 15.95
C LEU A 187 -5.68 19.56 16.62
N ALA A 188 -4.42 19.91 16.41
CA ALA A 188 -3.84 21.16 16.90
C ALA A 188 -4.59 22.40 16.39
N ARG A 189 -4.97 22.41 15.10
CA ARG A 189 -5.81 23.47 14.49
C ARG A 189 -7.23 23.56 15.10
N ARG A 190 -7.69 22.51 15.80
CA ARG A 190 -8.96 22.46 16.54
C ARG A 190 -8.80 22.74 18.02
N LYS A 191 -7.60 23.19 18.43
CA LYS A 191 -7.28 23.52 19.83
C LYS A 191 -7.40 22.32 20.77
N TYR A 192 -7.01 21.14 20.29
CA TYR A 192 -6.73 20.01 21.17
C TYR A 192 -5.28 20.11 21.66
N HIS A 193 -5.07 19.86 22.93
CA HIS A 193 -3.78 20.01 23.60
C HIS A 193 -3.28 18.68 24.18
N ARG A 194 -4.18 17.88 24.73
CA ARG A 194 -3.87 16.62 25.40
C ARG A 194 -4.32 15.44 24.53
N MET A 195 -3.58 15.23 23.45
CA MET A 195 -3.90 14.18 22.48
C MET A 195 -3.45 12.83 23.04
N GLY A 196 -4.34 11.86 23.16
CA GLY A 196 -4.05 10.48 23.59
C GLY A 196 -4.05 9.51 22.43
N LEU A 197 -3.14 8.53 22.45
CA LEU A 197 -3.06 7.45 21.46
C LEU A 197 -3.41 6.12 22.11
N VAL A 198 -4.37 5.37 21.52
CA VAL A 198 -4.77 4.03 21.95
C VAL A 198 -4.64 3.07 20.77
N LEU A 199 -3.69 2.14 20.84
CA LEU A 199 -3.42 1.16 19.79
C LEU A 199 -3.32 -0.26 20.35
N GLY A 200 -3.82 -1.24 19.60
CA GLY A 200 -3.48 -2.64 19.84
C GLY A 200 -2.07 -2.96 19.36
N GLU A 201 -1.30 -3.74 20.15
CA GLU A 201 0.07 -4.13 19.80
C GLU A 201 0.15 -4.83 18.44
N ALA A 202 -0.81 -5.72 18.13
CA ALA A 202 -0.85 -6.44 16.86
C ALA A 202 -0.95 -5.49 15.66
N LEU A 203 -1.82 -4.47 15.75
CA LEU A 203 -1.96 -3.49 14.68
C LEU A 203 -0.76 -2.54 14.61
N SER A 204 -0.26 -2.10 15.76
CA SER A 204 0.95 -1.29 15.84
C SER A 204 2.14 -1.98 15.13
N ALA A 205 2.32 -3.28 15.36
CA ALA A 205 3.33 -4.08 14.68
C ALA A 205 3.08 -4.20 13.17
N ARG A 206 1.81 -4.30 12.72
CA ARG A 206 1.45 -4.39 11.28
C ARG A 206 1.83 -3.15 10.47
N VAL A 207 1.85 -1.99 11.10
CA VAL A 207 2.25 -0.70 10.51
C VAL A 207 3.70 -0.32 10.89
N ASP A 208 4.49 -1.31 11.32
CA ASP A 208 5.89 -1.14 11.76
C ASP A 208 6.06 -0.03 12.82
N ARG A 209 5.08 0.09 13.71
CA ARG A 209 5.03 1.12 14.76
C ARG A 209 5.12 2.56 14.26
N ALA A 210 4.88 2.82 12.98
CA ALA A 210 5.05 4.14 12.38
C ALA A 210 4.12 5.19 12.99
N TRP A 211 2.88 4.82 13.33
CA TRP A 211 1.96 5.72 14.06
C TRP A 211 2.50 6.05 15.45
N LEU A 212 2.98 5.05 16.17
CA LEU A 212 3.56 5.24 17.51
C LEU A 212 4.81 6.11 17.45
N ALA A 213 5.70 5.87 16.49
CA ALA A 213 6.94 6.65 16.33
C ALA A 213 6.64 8.13 16.06
N SER A 214 5.73 8.42 15.12
CA SER A 214 5.32 9.80 14.79
C SER A 214 4.65 10.49 15.98
N TYR A 215 3.77 9.76 16.69
CA TYR A 215 3.13 10.27 17.90
C TYR A 215 4.14 10.60 19.02
N LEU A 216 5.08 9.71 19.30
CA LEU A 216 6.10 9.92 20.33
C LEU A 216 7.02 11.10 19.99
N LEU A 217 7.37 11.26 18.72
CA LEU A 217 8.14 12.42 18.28
C LEU A 217 7.37 13.71 18.55
N HIS A 218 6.09 13.78 18.18
CA HIS A 218 5.23 14.91 18.47
C HIS A 218 5.15 15.23 19.98
N GLN A 219 5.09 14.20 20.84
CA GLN A 219 5.03 14.41 22.31
C GLN A 219 6.29 15.13 22.85
N ASN A 220 7.43 15.09 22.16
CA ASN A 220 8.62 15.83 22.59
C ASN A 220 8.43 17.36 22.47
N ASP A 221 7.62 17.79 21.49
CA ASP A 221 7.34 19.20 21.22
C ASP A 221 6.17 19.72 22.06
N VAL A 222 5.41 18.83 22.70
CA VAL A 222 4.28 19.19 23.59
C VAL A 222 4.81 19.62 24.96
N PRO A 223 4.25 20.70 25.58
CA PRO A 223 4.56 21.10 26.95
C PRO A 223 4.40 19.92 27.93
N LYS A 224 5.31 19.77 28.87
CA LYS A 224 5.33 18.62 29.82
C LYS A 224 3.97 18.33 30.49
N GLY A 225 3.20 19.36 30.83
CA GLY A 225 1.88 19.25 31.47
C GLY A 225 0.79 18.67 30.56
N ASP A 226 0.98 18.78 29.23
CA ASP A 226 0.01 18.32 28.23
C ASP A 226 0.38 16.98 27.60
N ARG A 227 1.55 16.44 27.93
CA ARG A 227 2.01 15.16 27.39
C ARG A 227 1.13 14.01 27.88
N VAL A 228 0.73 13.15 26.96
CA VAL A 228 -0.05 11.95 27.23
C VAL A 228 0.75 10.74 26.73
N PRO A 229 1.16 9.81 27.61
CA PRO A 229 1.83 8.59 27.15
C PRO A 229 0.85 7.73 26.33
N PRO A 230 1.31 7.04 25.28
CA PRO A 230 0.44 6.16 24.52
C PRO A 230 -0.03 4.98 25.35
N LEU A 231 -1.24 4.51 25.12
CA LEU A 231 -1.77 3.24 25.66
C LEU A 231 -1.67 2.16 24.59
N ILE A 232 -0.78 1.20 24.78
CA ILE A 232 -0.68 0.02 23.91
C ILE A 232 -1.40 -1.14 24.58
N THR A 233 -2.45 -1.66 23.93
CA THR A 233 -3.32 -2.70 24.49
C THR A 233 -2.90 -4.08 24.00
N CYS A 234 -2.68 -5.01 24.92
CA CYS A 234 -2.23 -6.36 24.61
C CYS A 234 -3.16 -7.45 25.16
N THR A 235 -4.15 -7.11 26.00
CA THR A 235 -4.86 -8.09 26.84
C THR A 235 -6.38 -7.87 26.86
N PRO A 236 -7.17 -8.91 27.24
CA PRO A 236 -8.58 -8.76 27.55
C PRO A 236 -8.91 -7.76 28.68
N ALA A 237 -7.92 -7.45 29.53
CA ALA A 237 -8.06 -6.44 30.61
C ALA A 237 -7.97 -4.98 30.10
N ALA A 238 -7.84 -4.76 28.82
CA ALA A 238 -7.63 -3.45 28.20
C ALA A 238 -8.62 -2.36 28.65
N GLN A 239 -9.88 -2.71 28.95
CA GLN A 239 -10.87 -1.75 29.45
C GLN A 239 -10.49 -1.14 30.81
N LYS A 240 -10.00 -1.96 31.76
CA LYS A 240 -9.56 -1.48 33.09
C LYS A 240 -8.31 -0.61 32.99
N ASP A 241 -7.37 -1.03 32.14
CA ASP A 241 -6.14 -0.30 31.89
C ASP A 241 -6.45 1.04 31.19
N PHE A 242 -7.37 1.03 30.24
CA PHE A 242 -7.87 2.25 29.59
C PHE A 242 -8.52 3.20 30.60
N ALA A 243 -9.42 2.71 31.46
CA ALA A 243 -10.08 3.55 32.45
C ALA A 243 -9.09 4.23 33.42
N ARG A 244 -8.08 3.46 33.88
CA ARG A 244 -7.00 3.98 34.74
C ARG A 244 -6.15 5.02 33.99
N TRP A 245 -5.72 4.70 32.79
CA TRP A 245 -4.93 5.57 31.96
C TRP A 245 -5.67 6.87 31.63
N PHE A 246 -6.96 6.76 31.24
CA PHE A 246 -7.80 7.92 30.92
C PHE A 246 -7.99 8.83 32.12
N SER A 247 -8.30 8.28 33.31
CA SER A 247 -8.49 9.08 34.54
C SER A 247 -7.20 9.79 34.98
N THR A 248 -6.03 9.16 34.76
CA THR A 248 -4.72 9.73 35.12
C THR A 248 -4.32 10.83 34.14
N HIS A 249 -4.44 10.57 32.84
CA HIS A 249 -3.87 11.46 31.82
C HIS A 249 -4.88 12.44 31.23
N ARG A 250 -6.19 12.21 31.37
CA ARG A 250 -7.29 13.08 30.94
C ARG A 250 -7.07 13.68 29.54
N PRO A 251 -6.93 12.85 28.49
CA PRO A 251 -6.81 13.36 27.12
C PRO A 251 -8.09 14.10 26.71
N ASP A 252 -7.95 15.15 25.91
CA ASP A 252 -9.08 15.89 25.34
C ASP A 252 -9.52 15.38 23.97
N VAL A 253 -8.67 14.52 23.34
CA VAL A 253 -8.98 13.76 22.13
C VAL A 253 -8.23 12.44 22.13
N LEU A 254 -8.85 11.40 21.57
CA LEU A 254 -8.25 10.08 21.39
C LEU A 254 -8.05 9.77 19.90
N LEU A 255 -6.81 9.38 19.55
CA LEU A 255 -6.47 8.72 18.31
C LEU A 255 -6.50 7.22 18.58
N PHE A 256 -7.23 6.45 17.80
CA PHE A 256 -7.44 5.03 18.07
C PHE A 256 -7.69 4.22 16.81
N SER A 257 -7.53 2.92 16.92
CA SER A 257 -7.88 1.94 15.88
C SER A 257 -8.70 0.77 16.44
N GLU A 258 -8.81 0.67 17.77
CA GLU A 258 -9.51 -0.41 18.46
C GLU A 258 -11.02 -0.15 18.50
N GLN A 259 -11.83 -1.07 17.96
CA GLN A 259 -13.28 -0.93 17.91
C GLN A 259 -13.94 -0.73 19.29
N GLN A 260 -13.33 -1.24 20.36
CA GLN A 260 -13.83 -1.21 21.71
C GLN A 260 -13.72 0.15 22.40
N VAL A 261 -12.89 1.07 21.90
CA VAL A 261 -12.62 2.38 22.55
C VAL A 261 -13.92 3.17 22.77
N ARG A 262 -14.84 3.13 21.81
CA ARG A 262 -16.15 3.80 21.96
C ARG A 262 -16.95 3.23 23.13
N ALA A 263 -17.07 1.90 23.22
CA ALA A 263 -17.78 1.25 24.31
C ALA A 263 -17.12 1.51 25.67
N TRP A 264 -15.78 1.61 25.72
CA TRP A 264 -15.07 1.97 26.96
C TRP A 264 -15.39 3.39 27.42
N LEU A 265 -15.48 4.35 26.50
CA LEU A 265 -15.89 5.72 26.84
C LEU A 265 -17.34 5.80 27.33
N ASP A 266 -18.24 5.09 26.66
CA ASP A 266 -19.66 5.02 27.05
C ASP A 266 -19.81 4.44 28.47
N SER A 267 -19.00 3.40 28.82
CA SER A 267 -18.97 2.83 30.18
C SER A 267 -18.44 3.79 31.25
N LEU A 268 -17.67 4.81 30.87
CA LEU A 268 -17.18 5.87 31.75
C LEU A 268 -18.12 7.09 31.79
N GLY A 269 -19.25 7.06 31.08
CA GLY A 269 -20.19 8.17 31.00
C GLY A 269 -19.66 9.38 30.22
N LEU A 270 -18.69 9.19 29.34
CA LEU A 270 -18.03 10.26 28.61
C LEU A 270 -18.71 10.47 27.24
N SER A 271 -19.12 11.73 27.00
CA SER A 271 -19.75 12.12 25.73
C SER A 271 -18.71 12.48 24.66
N VAL A 272 -19.02 12.12 23.41
CA VAL A 272 -18.21 12.46 22.24
C VAL A 272 -19.02 13.37 21.32
N PRO A 273 -18.51 14.55 20.93
CA PRO A 273 -17.21 15.15 21.25
C PRO A 273 -17.21 16.01 22.53
N GLY A 274 -18.27 15.99 23.34
CA GLY A 274 -18.45 16.91 24.48
C GLY A 274 -17.33 16.78 25.52
N SER A 275 -17.11 15.57 26.04
CA SER A 275 -16.05 15.30 27.03
C SER A 275 -14.70 15.02 26.38
N VAL A 276 -14.68 14.28 25.26
CA VAL A 276 -13.46 13.87 24.57
C VAL A 276 -13.73 13.72 23.06
N GLY A 277 -12.79 14.19 22.24
CA GLY A 277 -12.83 13.96 20.80
C GLY A 277 -12.38 12.53 20.43
N LEU A 278 -12.85 12.02 19.28
CA LEU A 278 -12.43 10.73 18.75
C LEU A 278 -11.97 10.85 17.29
N VAL A 279 -10.84 10.18 16.96
CA VAL A 279 -10.28 10.10 15.61
C VAL A 279 -9.86 8.66 15.32
N HIS A 280 -10.44 8.03 14.32
CA HIS A 280 -10.08 6.69 13.90
C HIS A 280 -8.91 6.71 12.93
N LEU A 281 -7.83 5.96 13.20
CA LEU A 281 -6.59 5.95 12.41
C LEU A 281 -6.63 5.05 11.17
N ASP A 282 -7.60 4.16 11.09
CA ASP A 282 -7.87 3.30 9.93
C ASP A 282 -9.35 3.47 9.53
N TRP A 283 -9.67 4.69 9.12
CA TRP A 283 -11.06 5.07 8.82
C TRP A 283 -11.56 4.41 7.53
N SER A 284 -12.84 4.12 7.51
CA SER A 284 -13.59 3.65 6.33
C SER A 284 -15.01 4.23 6.37
N PRO A 285 -15.73 4.29 5.23
CA PRO A 285 -17.03 4.96 5.13
C PRO A 285 -18.10 4.47 6.12
N ASP A 286 -18.05 3.22 6.54
CA ASP A 286 -18.94 2.62 7.54
C ASP A 286 -18.74 3.18 8.96
N LEU A 287 -17.62 3.83 9.22
CA LEU A 287 -17.34 4.51 10.49
C LEU A 287 -17.93 5.92 10.56
N ALA A 288 -18.55 6.44 9.50
CA ALA A 288 -19.21 7.72 9.56
C ALA A 288 -20.31 7.72 10.66
N PRO A 289 -20.45 8.79 11.47
CA PRO A 289 -19.88 10.13 11.31
C PRO A 289 -18.59 10.39 12.10
N LEU A 290 -17.76 9.39 12.41
CA LEU A 290 -16.46 9.61 13.07
C LEU A 290 -15.53 10.40 12.17
N ALA A 291 -14.74 11.30 12.77
CA ALA A 291 -13.56 11.85 12.13
C ALA A 291 -12.45 10.79 12.05
N GLY A 292 -11.62 10.85 11.03
CA GLY A 292 -10.57 9.87 10.92
C GLY A 292 -9.54 10.16 9.83
N LEU A 293 -8.63 9.23 9.71
CA LEU A 293 -7.64 9.15 8.66
C LEU A 293 -8.07 8.09 7.65
N ASP A 294 -8.43 8.47 6.44
CA ASP A 294 -8.59 7.55 5.33
C ASP A 294 -7.23 7.39 4.63
N SER A 295 -6.70 6.19 4.66
CA SER A 295 -5.40 5.85 4.06
C SER A 295 -5.45 5.71 2.53
N ASP A 296 -6.58 6.00 1.90
CA ASP A 296 -6.85 5.86 0.46
C ASP A 296 -6.50 4.46 -0.08
N PRO A 297 -7.18 3.42 0.40
CA PRO A 297 -6.89 2.05 0.00
C PRO A 297 -7.08 1.80 -1.49
N GLU A 298 -8.02 2.51 -2.14
CA GLU A 298 -8.26 2.41 -3.58
C GLU A 298 -7.04 2.88 -4.36
N MET A 299 -6.50 4.05 -4.04
CA MET A 299 -5.28 4.59 -4.66
C MET A 299 -4.08 3.66 -4.41
N LEU A 300 -4.00 3.08 -3.20
CA LEU A 300 -2.96 2.09 -2.89
C LEU A 300 -3.07 0.85 -3.79
N GLY A 301 -4.30 0.40 -4.09
CA GLY A 301 -4.58 -0.68 -5.03
C GLY A 301 -4.17 -0.33 -6.46
N GLU A 302 -4.49 0.88 -6.91
CA GLU A 302 -4.08 1.38 -8.23
C GLU A 302 -2.54 1.43 -8.35
N ALA A 303 -1.86 1.97 -7.34
CA ALA A 303 -0.40 2.05 -7.31
C ALA A 303 0.25 0.64 -7.33
N ALA A 304 -0.37 -0.36 -6.71
CA ALA A 304 0.11 -1.74 -6.77
C ALA A 304 0.06 -2.29 -8.20
N ILE A 305 -1.01 -2.02 -8.94
CA ILE A 305 -1.16 -2.46 -10.32
C ILE A 305 -0.18 -1.73 -11.24
N ASP A 306 -0.01 -0.41 -11.07
CA ASP A 306 0.94 0.37 -11.88
C ASP A 306 2.38 -0.13 -11.68
N LEU A 307 2.79 -0.39 -10.44
CA LEU A 307 4.09 -0.95 -10.12
C LEU A 307 4.27 -2.36 -10.72
N LEU A 308 3.22 -3.20 -10.66
CA LEU A 308 3.23 -4.54 -11.21
C LEU A 308 3.32 -4.54 -12.75
N ILE A 309 2.54 -3.69 -13.41
CA ILE A 309 2.58 -3.55 -14.87
C ILE A 309 3.95 -3.05 -15.33
N GLY A 310 4.56 -2.11 -14.61
CA GLY A 310 5.93 -1.67 -14.87
C GLY A 310 6.94 -2.82 -14.88
N GLN A 311 6.87 -3.73 -13.90
CA GLN A 311 7.71 -4.93 -13.84
C GLN A 311 7.45 -5.86 -15.03
N LEU A 312 6.17 -6.11 -15.37
CA LEU A 312 5.81 -6.96 -16.50
C LEU A 312 6.32 -6.42 -17.84
N GLN A 313 6.23 -5.09 -18.04
CA GLN A 313 6.71 -4.43 -19.24
C GLN A 313 8.24 -4.47 -19.36
N ALA A 314 8.94 -4.35 -18.24
CA ALA A 314 10.39 -4.49 -18.14
C ALA A 314 10.85 -5.97 -18.16
N ASN A 315 9.90 -6.93 -18.11
CA ASN A 315 10.15 -8.37 -17.93
C ASN A 315 10.99 -8.67 -16.68
N GLU A 316 10.76 -7.91 -15.61
CA GLU A 316 11.36 -8.10 -14.29
C GLU A 316 10.57 -9.18 -13.55
N LEU A 317 11.06 -10.41 -13.55
CA LEU A 317 10.45 -11.55 -12.87
C LEU A 317 11.35 -12.05 -11.74
N GLY A 318 10.73 -12.67 -10.76
CA GLY A 318 11.43 -13.24 -9.61
C GLY A 318 11.55 -12.26 -8.46
N ILE A 319 12.42 -12.63 -7.51
CA ILE A 319 12.71 -11.78 -6.35
C ILE A 319 13.68 -10.69 -6.80
N PRO A 320 13.35 -9.41 -6.60
CA PRO A 320 14.22 -8.30 -6.99
C PRO A 320 15.49 -8.28 -6.12
N LYS A 321 16.58 -7.79 -6.70
CA LYS A 321 17.83 -7.57 -5.94
C LYS A 321 17.64 -6.51 -4.83
N HIS A 322 16.84 -5.48 -5.10
CA HIS A 322 16.46 -4.43 -4.16
C HIS A 322 14.96 -4.18 -4.29
N GLU A 323 14.25 -4.23 -3.18
CA GLU A 323 12.82 -3.94 -3.17
C GLU A 323 12.58 -2.42 -3.29
N LYS A 324 11.52 -2.06 -4.02
CA LYS A 324 11.01 -0.69 -4.10
C LYS A 324 9.79 -0.61 -3.18
N ILE A 325 9.67 0.51 -2.47
CA ILE A 325 8.51 0.82 -1.64
C ILE A 325 7.84 2.05 -2.22
N VAL A 326 6.57 1.93 -2.60
CA VAL A 326 5.72 3.04 -3.02
C VAL A 326 4.79 3.37 -1.87
N ALA A 327 4.88 4.59 -1.34
CA ALA A 327 4.04 5.06 -0.25
C ALA A 327 2.93 5.96 -0.78
N VAL A 328 1.69 5.72 -0.33
CA VAL A 328 0.52 6.55 -0.63
C VAL A 328 0.11 7.28 0.64
N ARG A 329 -0.14 8.58 0.53
CA ARG A 329 -0.59 9.41 1.65
C ARG A 329 -2.10 9.32 1.80
N GLY A 330 -2.54 9.20 3.03
CA GLY A 330 -3.93 9.31 3.40
C GLY A 330 -4.42 10.76 3.44
N HIS A 331 -5.68 10.92 3.76
CA HIS A 331 -6.31 12.23 3.92
C HIS A 331 -7.19 12.27 5.16
N TRP A 332 -7.37 13.49 5.70
CA TRP A 332 -8.24 13.73 6.82
C TRP A 332 -9.71 13.67 6.42
N VAL A 333 -10.50 12.87 7.13
CA VAL A 333 -11.95 12.84 7.04
C VAL A 333 -12.55 13.62 8.21
N ALA A 334 -13.29 14.68 7.89
CA ALA A 334 -14.00 15.45 8.88
C ALA A 334 -15.20 14.66 9.42
N GLY A 335 -15.47 14.78 10.72
CA GLY A 335 -16.59 14.08 11.35
C GLY A 335 -17.12 14.83 12.57
N LYS A 336 -18.26 14.35 13.10
CA LYS A 336 -18.94 14.93 14.27
C LYS A 336 -18.29 14.54 15.61
N SER A 337 -17.31 13.65 15.59
CA SER A 337 -16.63 13.15 16.79
C SER A 337 -15.50 14.06 17.31
N VAL A 338 -15.23 15.16 16.61
CA VAL A 338 -14.25 16.18 17.03
C VAL A 338 -14.86 17.57 16.97
N ARG A 339 -14.26 18.52 17.70
CA ARG A 339 -14.65 19.94 17.66
C ARG A 339 -14.54 20.49 16.22
N GLY A 340 -15.42 21.40 15.85
CA GLY A 340 -15.33 22.15 14.60
C GLY A 340 -14.00 22.92 14.49
N ARG A 341 -13.57 23.24 13.26
CA ARG A 341 -12.44 24.16 13.07
C ARG A 341 -12.78 25.50 13.74
N CYS A 342 -11.91 26.00 14.61
CA CYS A 342 -11.95 27.39 15.02
C CYS A 342 -11.58 28.24 13.79
N LEU A 343 -12.56 28.83 13.12
CA LEU A 343 -12.32 29.85 12.10
C LEU A 343 -11.74 31.06 12.84
N LEU A 344 -10.43 31.27 12.78
CA LEU A 344 -9.83 32.56 13.08
C LEU A 344 -10.36 33.53 12.02
N ILE A 345 -11.42 34.26 12.34
CA ILE A 345 -11.84 35.43 11.58
C ILE A 345 -10.68 36.44 11.76
N TYR A 346 -9.80 36.53 10.77
CA TYR A 346 -8.89 37.67 10.65
C TYR A 346 -9.74 38.91 10.43
N TRP A 347 -10.08 39.58 11.52
CA TRP A 347 -10.59 40.93 11.44
C TRP A 347 -9.41 41.80 10.99
N LYS A 348 -9.33 42.13 9.72
CA LYS A 348 -8.49 43.20 9.23
C LYS A 348 -9.08 44.49 9.84
N ALA A 349 -8.43 45.00 10.91
CA ALA A 349 -8.64 46.39 11.30
C ALA A 349 -8.20 47.24 10.12
N LYS A 350 -9.10 48.11 9.67
CA LYS A 350 -8.84 49.21 8.71
C LYS A 350 -7.94 50.25 9.34
#